data_19523bd2effce6cff41c8fe3429bdd99
#
_entry.id   19523bd2effce6cff41c8fe3429bdd99
#
_cell.length_a   1.000
_cell.length_b   1.000
_cell.length_c   1.000
_cell.angle_alpha   90.00
_cell.angle_beta   90.00
_cell.angle_gamma   90.00
#
_symmetry.space_group_name_H-M   'P 1'
#
loop_
_entity.id
_entity.type
_entity.pdbx_description
1 polymer ?
#
loop_
_entity_poly.entity_id
_entity_poly.type
_entity_poly.pdbx_seq_one_letter_code
_entity_poly.pdbx_strand_id
1 'polypeptide(L)'
;MNRFRKISYAWLWSLLFLNASCDKPNDQPSVVKPEVTIEDQSVLEKNEDFIALISIKLSKPATTNVVLRYSTKDITARSGQDYIGVTDVLSIIPAGQSGVLVPVTIIGDKVKEPDETFELVITQALNATIVKQRALITIINDDADSNIIEVPTEGYVSPGEYPGYQLVWSDEFRQPTIDKSNWTFEIGNGSNGWGNNELQYYKEENASIYAEEYLMITAKEESVGGFDYTSSRMITKGKREFKFGRVDIRAAMPIGQGIWPALWSLGADIQTNPWPNCGEIDIMEYLGHESSRVHGTVHWGLNTHKYKGSSTLSGNEGDFHKAFHVFSIIWEKDKIEWYVDDKKYFSISASEMEGQPYPFNNDQFFIINCAVGGNWPGSPNNSTIFPQRFFVDYIRVFQKT
;
A
#
# COMPACT_ATOMS: atom_id res chain seq x y z
N MET A 1 -98.93 20.58 18.91
CA MET A 1 -100.06 21.34 18.27
C MET A 1 -99.87 21.16 16.77
N ASN A 2 -100.81 20.40 16.14
CA ASN A 2 -101.50 20.65 14.89
C ASN A 2 -100.65 21.01 13.64
N ARG A 3 -100.91 20.47 12.49
CA ARG A 3 -101.98 19.61 11.90
C ARG A 3 -101.41 19.18 10.49
N PHE A 4 -101.68 17.93 10.17
CA PHE A 4 -102.19 17.35 8.92
C PHE A 4 -102.43 18.25 7.69
N ARG A 5 -102.05 17.78 6.50
CA ARG A 5 -103.02 17.36 5.50
C ARG A 5 -102.39 16.59 4.32
N LYS A 6 -103.00 15.45 4.02
CA LYS A 6 -102.96 14.64 2.82
C LYS A 6 -103.69 15.33 1.64
N ILE A 7 -103.42 14.92 0.43
CA ILE A 7 -104.33 14.61 -0.69
C ILE A 7 -103.40 14.27 -1.89
N SER A 8 -103.32 13.14 -2.49
CA SER A 8 -104.04 12.14 -3.27
C SER A 8 -104.25 12.50 -4.75
N TYR A 9 -103.79 11.55 -5.56
CA TYR A 9 -104.18 11.08 -6.90
C TYR A 9 -104.08 11.97 -8.12
N ALA A 10 -103.32 11.49 -9.15
CA ALA A 10 -103.93 11.04 -10.42
C ALA A 10 -102.88 10.36 -11.34
N TRP A 11 -103.35 9.26 -11.87
CA TRP A 11 -102.70 8.45 -12.87
C TRP A 11 -102.68 9.16 -14.21
N LEU A 12 -101.53 9.04 -15.01
CA LEU A 12 -101.56 8.97 -16.45
C LEU A 12 -100.43 8.10 -16.96
N TRP A 13 -100.79 7.05 -17.70
CA TRP A 13 -99.91 6.22 -18.50
C TRP A 13 -99.53 6.92 -19.76
N SER A 14 -98.18 6.88 -20.12
CA SER A 14 -97.79 6.91 -21.53
C SER A 14 -96.48 6.16 -21.76
N LEU A 15 -96.49 5.45 -22.82
CA LEU A 15 -95.57 4.44 -23.30
C LEU A 15 -94.14 4.89 -23.53
N LEU A 16 -93.25 3.97 -23.20
CA LEU A 16 -92.06 3.43 -23.86
C LEU A 16 -91.42 4.21 -24.99
N PHE A 17 -90.13 4.44 -24.81
CA PHE A 17 -89.07 4.08 -25.75
C PHE A 17 -87.84 3.62 -25.02
N LEU A 18 -87.53 2.31 -25.13
CA LEU A 18 -86.27 1.71 -24.72
C LEU A 18 -85.18 2.18 -25.70
N ASN A 19 -84.32 3.07 -25.30
CA ASN A 19 -83.02 3.19 -25.93
C ASN A 19 -82.02 2.42 -25.08
N ALA A 20 -81.70 1.21 -25.54
CA ALA A 20 -80.58 0.43 -25.05
C ALA A 20 -79.29 1.14 -25.51
N SER A 21 -78.72 1.98 -24.67
CA SER A 21 -77.37 2.44 -24.84
C SER A 21 -76.46 1.27 -24.41
N CYS A 22 -75.82 0.62 -25.37
CA CYS A 22 -74.69 -0.24 -25.13
C CYS A 22 -73.55 0.67 -24.69
N ASP A 23 -73.34 0.79 -23.37
CA ASP A 23 -72.04 1.21 -22.81
C ASP A 23 -71.03 0.17 -23.24
N LYS A 24 -70.22 0.52 -24.24
CA LYS A 24 -68.97 -0.21 -24.52
C LYS A 24 -68.10 -0.06 -23.27
N PRO A 25 -67.53 -1.15 -22.73
CA PRO A 25 -66.54 -1.02 -21.72
C PRO A 25 -65.44 -0.11 -22.25
N ASN A 26 -65.11 0.88 -21.46
CA ASN A 26 -63.99 1.82 -21.75
C ASN A 26 -62.69 0.98 -21.60
N ASP A 27 -62.29 0.28 -22.68
CA ASP A 27 -61.00 -0.39 -22.80
C ASP A 27 -59.90 0.69 -22.88
N GLN A 28 -59.67 1.39 -21.79
CA GLN A 28 -58.40 2.08 -21.63
C GLN A 28 -57.33 0.98 -21.61
N PRO A 29 -56.32 1.01 -22.52
CA PRO A 29 -55.25 0.03 -22.46
C PRO A 29 -54.60 0.11 -21.09
N SER A 30 -54.61 -0.97 -20.36
CA SER A 30 -53.95 -1.07 -19.05
C SER A 30 -52.48 -0.72 -19.24
N VAL A 31 -52.04 0.45 -18.72
CA VAL A 31 -50.64 0.85 -18.80
C VAL A 31 -49.85 -0.17 -18.02
N VAL A 32 -49.20 -1.09 -18.72
CA VAL A 32 -48.34 -2.10 -18.11
C VAL A 32 -47.16 -1.36 -17.45
N LYS A 33 -47.14 -1.34 -16.14
CA LYS A 33 -46.07 -0.74 -15.35
C LYS A 33 -44.74 -1.43 -15.67
N PRO A 34 -43.62 -0.71 -15.67
CA PRO A 34 -42.32 -1.37 -15.74
C PRO A 34 -42.05 -2.20 -14.49
N GLU A 35 -41.30 -3.28 -14.66
CA GLU A 35 -40.82 -4.11 -13.57
C GLU A 35 -39.51 -3.54 -13.03
N VAL A 36 -39.36 -3.47 -11.70
CA VAL A 36 -38.12 -3.05 -11.05
C VAL A 36 -37.39 -4.26 -10.49
N THR A 37 -36.10 -4.32 -10.79
CA THR A 37 -35.19 -5.37 -10.33
C THR A 37 -33.90 -4.75 -9.79
N ILE A 38 -33.27 -5.48 -8.85
CA ILE A 38 -31.94 -5.22 -8.36
C ILE A 38 -31.13 -6.51 -8.42
N GLU A 39 -29.97 -6.48 -9.07
CA GLU A 39 -29.09 -7.64 -9.18
C GLU A 39 -28.00 -7.60 -8.11
N ASP A 40 -27.45 -8.77 -7.80
CA ASP A 40 -26.31 -8.87 -6.90
C ASP A 40 -25.11 -8.15 -7.52
N GLN A 41 -24.34 -7.44 -6.70
CA GLN A 41 -23.23 -6.59 -7.12
C GLN A 41 -22.07 -6.71 -6.14
N SER A 42 -20.87 -6.41 -6.61
CA SER A 42 -19.67 -6.36 -5.77
C SER A 42 -19.00 -5.00 -5.86
N VAL A 43 -18.40 -4.58 -4.76
CA VAL A 43 -17.62 -3.35 -4.64
C VAL A 43 -16.30 -3.69 -3.94
N LEU A 44 -15.18 -3.06 -4.34
CA LEU A 44 -13.93 -3.16 -3.58
C LEU A 44 -14.03 -2.28 -2.34
N GLU A 45 -13.49 -2.76 -1.23
CA GLU A 45 -13.51 -2.04 0.06
C GLU A 45 -12.72 -0.74 0.00
N LYS A 46 -11.48 -0.77 -0.51
CA LYS A 46 -10.52 0.32 -0.49
C LYS A 46 -10.03 0.66 0.92
N ASN A 47 -9.02 1.56 0.99
CA ASN A 47 -8.39 1.96 2.24
C ASN A 47 -9.01 3.22 2.89
N GLU A 48 -10.10 3.76 2.33
CA GLU A 48 -10.79 4.97 2.81
C GLU A 48 -12.28 4.89 2.48
N ASP A 49 -13.10 5.54 3.31
CA ASP A 49 -14.54 5.62 3.09
C ASP A 49 -14.87 6.20 1.71
N PHE A 50 -15.79 5.58 1.01
CA PHE A 50 -16.26 6.08 -0.30
C PHE A 50 -17.74 5.75 -0.54
N ILE A 51 -18.35 6.43 -1.50
CA ILE A 51 -19.73 6.20 -1.91
C ILE A 51 -19.75 5.19 -3.05
N ALA A 52 -20.24 3.98 -2.76
CA ALA A 52 -20.58 3.00 -3.77
C ALA A 52 -21.93 3.33 -4.40
N LEU A 53 -22.03 3.20 -5.72
CA LEU A 53 -23.25 3.45 -6.50
C LEU A 53 -23.87 2.13 -6.94
N ILE A 54 -24.95 1.72 -6.28
CA ILE A 54 -25.64 0.46 -6.52
C ILE A 54 -26.73 0.65 -7.58
N SER A 55 -26.74 -0.20 -8.61
CA SER A 55 -27.65 -0.08 -9.74
C SER A 55 -29.00 -0.75 -9.50
N ILE A 56 -30.09 0.00 -9.64
CA ILE A 56 -31.48 -0.51 -9.69
C ILE A 56 -32.01 -0.29 -11.11
N LYS A 57 -32.64 -1.30 -11.71
CA LYS A 57 -33.06 -1.29 -13.12
C LYS A 57 -34.56 -1.48 -13.30
N LEU A 58 -35.08 -0.93 -14.39
CA LEU A 58 -36.44 -1.21 -14.89
C LEU A 58 -36.38 -2.07 -16.13
N SER A 59 -37.36 -2.92 -16.34
CA SER A 59 -37.53 -3.78 -17.54
C SER A 59 -37.70 -2.98 -18.84
N LYS A 60 -38.14 -1.70 -18.74
CA LYS A 60 -38.31 -0.75 -19.84
C LYS A 60 -38.27 0.68 -19.29
N PRO A 61 -38.00 1.70 -20.12
CA PRO A 61 -38.07 3.10 -19.69
C PRO A 61 -39.43 3.44 -19.08
N ALA A 62 -39.38 4.18 -17.97
CA ALA A 62 -40.58 4.61 -17.27
C ALA A 62 -41.35 5.67 -18.06
N THR A 63 -42.67 5.55 -18.17
CA THR A 63 -43.52 6.59 -18.81
C THR A 63 -43.84 7.76 -17.88
N THR A 64 -43.72 7.53 -16.57
CA THR A 64 -43.87 8.52 -15.51
C THR A 64 -42.76 8.27 -14.46
N ASN A 65 -42.50 9.24 -13.60
CA ASN A 65 -41.51 9.03 -12.54
C ASN A 65 -41.85 7.80 -11.69
N VAL A 66 -40.89 6.93 -11.50
CA VAL A 66 -40.96 5.80 -10.54
C VAL A 66 -40.29 6.26 -9.25
N VAL A 67 -41.06 6.19 -8.16
CA VAL A 67 -40.55 6.54 -6.83
C VAL A 67 -40.26 5.24 -6.08
N LEU A 68 -39.01 5.10 -5.63
CA LEU A 68 -38.54 3.95 -4.87
C LEU A 68 -38.22 4.36 -3.43
N ARG A 69 -38.37 3.41 -2.51
CA ARG A 69 -37.75 3.44 -1.20
C ARG A 69 -36.89 2.23 -1.02
N TYR A 70 -35.73 2.41 -0.40
CA TYR A 70 -34.80 1.31 -0.15
C TYR A 70 -34.15 1.43 1.23
N SER A 71 -33.68 0.29 1.72
CA SER A 71 -32.94 0.15 2.98
C SER A 71 -31.82 -0.84 2.79
N THR A 72 -30.81 -0.78 3.64
CA THR A 72 -29.79 -1.83 3.76
C THR A 72 -30.12 -2.74 4.94
N LYS A 73 -29.56 -3.96 4.94
CA LYS A 73 -29.69 -4.94 6.01
C LYS A 73 -28.38 -5.74 6.14
N ASP A 74 -27.87 -5.84 7.35
CA ASP A 74 -26.68 -6.62 7.68
C ASP A 74 -26.86 -8.11 7.36
N ILE A 75 -25.78 -8.73 6.84
CA ILE A 75 -25.60 -10.19 6.77
C ILE A 75 -24.28 -10.55 7.45
N THR A 76 -23.14 -10.56 6.75
CA THR A 76 -21.82 -10.64 7.35
C THR A 76 -21.26 -9.24 7.59
N ALA A 77 -21.38 -8.33 6.61
CA ALA A 77 -21.05 -6.93 6.77
C ALA A 77 -22.00 -6.24 7.76
N ARG A 78 -21.46 -5.38 8.63
CA ARG A 78 -22.13 -4.69 9.74
C ARG A 78 -22.21 -3.19 9.51
N SER A 79 -23.40 -2.66 9.65
CA SER A 79 -23.60 -1.20 9.62
C SER A 79 -22.81 -0.51 10.73
N GLY A 80 -22.00 0.48 10.36
CA GLY A 80 -21.12 1.25 11.25
C GLY A 80 -19.73 0.63 11.44
N GLN A 81 -19.45 -0.53 10.81
CA GLN A 81 -18.12 -1.15 10.71
C GLN A 81 -17.68 -1.20 9.25
N ASP A 82 -18.44 -1.83 8.37
CA ASP A 82 -18.05 -2.12 6.98
C ASP A 82 -18.79 -1.24 5.98
N TYR A 83 -19.93 -0.67 6.37
CA TYR A 83 -20.70 0.29 5.57
C TYR A 83 -21.60 1.18 6.45
N ILE A 84 -22.07 2.28 5.90
CA ILE A 84 -23.07 3.13 6.58
C ILE A 84 -24.46 2.68 6.16
N GLY A 85 -25.17 2.04 7.10
CA GLY A 85 -26.52 1.55 6.88
C GLY A 85 -27.52 2.68 6.60
N VAL A 86 -28.45 2.42 5.69
CA VAL A 86 -29.54 3.34 5.34
C VAL A 86 -30.91 2.73 5.54
N THR A 87 -31.89 3.56 5.93
CA THR A 87 -33.27 3.11 6.19
C THR A 87 -34.26 4.03 5.50
N ASP A 88 -35.15 3.43 4.72
CA ASP A 88 -36.29 4.08 4.05
C ASP A 88 -35.93 5.30 3.19
N VAL A 89 -34.78 5.23 2.51
CA VAL A 89 -34.28 6.30 1.64
C VAL A 89 -35.11 6.38 0.35
N LEU A 90 -35.49 7.59 -0.02
CA LEU A 90 -36.24 7.86 -1.25
C LEU A 90 -35.30 8.03 -2.41
N SER A 91 -35.63 7.35 -3.54
CA SER A 91 -34.97 7.55 -4.85
C SER A 91 -36.00 7.65 -5.96
N ILE A 92 -35.68 8.37 -7.02
CA ILE A 92 -36.59 8.60 -8.16
C ILE A 92 -35.89 8.16 -9.45
N ILE A 93 -36.58 7.32 -10.24
CA ILE A 93 -36.21 7.07 -11.64
C ILE A 93 -37.06 8.01 -12.49
N PRO A 94 -36.49 9.02 -13.14
CA PRO A 94 -37.26 9.95 -13.96
C PRO A 94 -37.95 9.28 -15.15
N ALA A 95 -39.02 9.86 -15.62
CA ALA A 95 -39.67 9.45 -16.88
C ALA A 95 -38.65 9.43 -18.01
N GLY A 96 -38.69 8.39 -18.84
CA GLY A 96 -37.74 8.16 -19.94
C GLY A 96 -36.48 7.38 -19.54
N GLN A 97 -36.21 7.22 -18.24
CA GLN A 97 -35.06 6.45 -17.75
C GLN A 97 -35.43 4.99 -17.44
N SER A 98 -34.43 4.10 -17.54
CA SER A 98 -34.57 2.65 -17.27
C SER A 98 -33.84 2.19 -15.98
N GLY A 99 -33.43 3.10 -15.13
CA GLY A 99 -32.75 2.77 -13.87
C GLY A 99 -32.23 3.98 -13.12
N VAL A 100 -31.69 3.71 -11.94
CA VAL A 100 -31.04 4.70 -11.05
C VAL A 100 -29.87 4.04 -10.31
N LEU A 101 -28.87 4.85 -9.98
CA LEU A 101 -27.79 4.50 -9.08
C LEU A 101 -28.12 5.06 -7.70
N VAL A 102 -28.14 4.19 -6.68
CA VAL A 102 -28.38 4.59 -5.30
C VAL A 102 -27.09 4.54 -4.48
N PRO A 103 -26.82 5.58 -3.69
CA PRO A 103 -25.58 5.64 -2.91
C PRO A 103 -25.64 4.80 -1.63
N VAL A 104 -24.55 4.10 -1.33
CA VAL A 104 -24.26 3.51 -0.01
C VAL A 104 -22.79 3.80 0.28
N THR A 105 -22.49 4.33 1.45
CA THR A 105 -21.10 4.54 1.87
C THR A 105 -20.51 3.22 2.34
N ILE A 106 -19.40 2.81 1.77
CA ILE A 106 -18.55 1.73 2.26
C ILE A 106 -17.48 2.36 3.15
N ILE A 107 -17.25 1.76 4.31
CA ILE A 107 -16.18 2.11 5.23
C ILE A 107 -14.97 1.27 4.79
N GLY A 108 -13.89 1.92 4.40
CA GLY A 108 -12.68 1.27 3.98
C GLY A 108 -11.57 1.44 5.00
N ASP A 109 -10.77 0.40 5.18
CA ASP A 109 -9.62 0.44 6.07
C ASP A 109 -8.40 -0.29 5.47
N LYS A 110 -7.47 -0.79 6.27
CA LYS A 110 -6.27 -1.52 5.83
C LYS A 110 -6.14 -2.87 6.54
N VAL A 111 -7.22 -3.35 7.11
CA VAL A 111 -7.25 -4.60 7.86
C VAL A 111 -7.75 -5.71 6.94
N LYS A 112 -6.94 -6.74 6.75
CA LYS A 112 -7.40 -7.89 5.99
C LYS A 112 -8.55 -8.59 6.68
N GLU A 113 -9.67 -8.63 6.00
CA GLU A 113 -10.90 -9.29 6.42
C GLU A 113 -11.39 -10.29 5.34
N PRO A 114 -12.31 -11.18 5.65
CA PRO A 114 -12.99 -11.93 4.61
C PRO A 114 -13.88 -11.01 3.78
N ASP A 115 -14.16 -11.39 2.53
CA ASP A 115 -15.22 -10.75 1.76
C ASP A 115 -16.54 -10.81 2.52
N GLU A 116 -17.20 -9.67 2.65
CA GLU A 116 -18.40 -9.53 3.45
C GLU A 116 -19.62 -9.11 2.64
N THR A 117 -20.81 -9.25 3.20
CA THR A 117 -22.05 -9.03 2.46
C THR A 117 -23.11 -8.32 3.28
N PHE A 118 -23.88 -7.45 2.61
CA PHE A 118 -25.12 -6.89 3.12
C PHE A 118 -26.22 -6.97 2.05
N GLU A 119 -27.49 -6.91 2.43
CA GLU A 119 -28.60 -6.79 1.47
C GLU A 119 -28.96 -5.34 1.23
N LEU A 120 -29.18 -4.97 -0.05
CA LEU A 120 -29.97 -3.79 -0.41
C LEU A 120 -31.40 -4.25 -0.75
N VAL A 121 -32.37 -3.64 -0.10
CA VAL A 121 -33.80 -4.06 -0.16
C VAL A 121 -34.64 -2.90 -0.68
N ILE A 122 -35.36 -3.11 -1.78
CA ILE A 122 -36.38 -2.18 -2.27
C ILE A 122 -37.63 -2.38 -1.43
N THR A 123 -38.00 -1.42 -0.58
CA THR A 123 -39.13 -1.53 0.35
C THR A 123 -40.44 -1.08 -0.28
N GLN A 124 -40.39 -0.16 -1.27
CA GLN A 124 -41.55 0.36 -1.97
C GLN A 124 -41.22 0.76 -3.40
N ALA A 125 -42.19 0.58 -4.32
CA ALA A 125 -42.13 1.15 -5.67
C ALA A 125 -43.51 1.72 -6.05
N LEU A 126 -43.55 3.01 -6.35
CA LEU A 126 -44.71 3.66 -6.95
C LEU A 126 -44.50 3.77 -8.47
N ASN A 127 -45.54 3.45 -9.26
CA ASN A 127 -45.52 3.40 -10.74
C ASN A 127 -44.65 2.29 -11.34
N ALA A 128 -44.19 1.31 -10.56
CA ALA A 128 -43.49 0.11 -11.04
C ALA A 128 -43.94 -1.10 -10.20
N THR A 129 -43.64 -2.31 -10.68
CA THR A 129 -43.90 -3.58 -9.98
C THR A 129 -42.56 -4.16 -9.56
N ILE A 130 -42.38 -4.46 -8.26
CA ILE A 130 -41.16 -5.08 -7.75
C ILE A 130 -41.17 -6.58 -8.13
N VAL A 131 -40.16 -7.01 -8.90
CA VAL A 131 -39.97 -8.42 -9.29
C VAL A 131 -38.83 -9.06 -8.49
N LYS A 132 -37.69 -8.38 -8.37
CA LYS A 132 -36.60 -8.80 -7.47
C LYS A 132 -36.35 -7.69 -6.44
N GLN A 133 -36.78 -7.96 -5.22
CA GLN A 133 -36.83 -6.99 -4.13
C GLN A 133 -35.47 -6.80 -3.45
N ARG A 134 -34.58 -7.82 -3.49
CA ARG A 134 -33.34 -7.89 -2.73
C ARG A 134 -32.17 -8.18 -3.63
N ALA A 135 -31.03 -7.61 -3.32
CA ALA A 135 -29.74 -7.95 -3.87
C ALA A 135 -28.71 -8.12 -2.78
N LEU A 136 -27.82 -9.08 -2.97
CA LEU A 136 -26.63 -9.24 -2.18
C LEU A 136 -25.56 -8.28 -2.70
N ILE A 137 -25.05 -7.43 -1.83
CA ILE A 137 -23.92 -6.56 -2.12
C ILE A 137 -22.72 -7.15 -1.41
N THR A 138 -21.70 -7.53 -2.17
CA THR A 138 -20.45 -8.09 -1.63
C THR A 138 -19.42 -6.96 -1.54
N ILE A 139 -18.90 -6.70 -0.36
CA ILE A 139 -17.70 -5.90 -0.13
C ILE A 139 -16.53 -6.87 -0.30
N ILE A 140 -15.71 -6.64 -1.32
CA ILE A 140 -14.51 -7.44 -1.59
C ILE A 140 -13.36 -6.77 -0.87
N ASN A 141 -12.77 -7.48 0.10
CA ASN A 141 -11.58 -7.02 0.78
C ASN A 141 -10.40 -6.99 -0.21
N ASP A 142 -9.69 -5.87 -0.29
CA ASP A 142 -8.50 -5.69 -1.14
C ASP A 142 -7.22 -5.46 -0.33
N ASP A 143 -7.28 -5.70 0.99
CA ASP A 143 -6.14 -5.58 1.88
C ASP A 143 -5.28 -6.82 1.92
N ALA A 144 -3.97 -6.60 2.00
CA ALA A 144 -3.00 -7.67 2.16
C ALA A 144 -2.99 -8.19 3.59
N ASP A 145 -2.82 -9.50 3.76
CA ASP A 145 -2.55 -10.06 5.08
C ASP A 145 -1.19 -9.58 5.59
N SER A 146 -1.20 -8.62 6.50
CA SER A 146 0.01 -8.07 7.10
C SER A 146 0.85 -9.13 7.85
N ASN A 147 0.27 -10.29 8.16
CA ASN A 147 0.96 -11.42 8.79
C ASN A 147 1.62 -12.36 7.76
N ILE A 148 1.23 -12.31 6.48
CA ILE A 148 1.92 -13.09 5.45
C ILE A 148 3.24 -12.38 5.13
N ILE A 149 4.34 -13.08 5.38
CA ILE A 149 5.68 -12.60 5.02
C ILE A 149 6.01 -13.18 3.66
N GLU A 150 5.86 -12.37 2.61
CA GLU A 150 6.26 -12.73 1.27
C GLU A 150 7.75 -12.44 1.08
N VAL A 151 8.54 -13.47 0.85
CA VAL A 151 9.97 -13.38 0.52
C VAL A 151 10.12 -13.72 -0.96
N PRO A 152 10.77 -12.90 -1.78
CA PRO A 152 11.06 -13.27 -3.15
C PRO A 152 11.90 -14.56 -3.22
N THR A 153 11.54 -15.47 -4.08
CA THR A 153 12.27 -16.75 -4.26
C THR A 153 13.31 -16.66 -5.37
N GLU A 154 13.18 -15.70 -6.25
CA GLU A 154 14.01 -15.50 -7.44
C GLU A 154 15.06 -14.41 -7.23
N GLY A 155 15.99 -14.30 -8.14
CA GLY A 155 16.93 -13.19 -8.21
C GLY A 155 18.36 -13.62 -8.43
N TYR A 156 19.22 -12.62 -8.66
CA TYR A 156 20.64 -12.83 -8.93
C TYR A 156 21.38 -13.34 -7.70
N VAL A 157 22.32 -14.24 -7.91
CA VAL A 157 23.24 -14.77 -6.89
C VAL A 157 24.67 -14.51 -7.34
N SER A 158 25.47 -13.85 -6.50
CA SER A 158 26.88 -13.61 -6.80
C SER A 158 27.70 -14.91 -6.72
N PRO A 159 28.79 -15.01 -7.46
CA PRO A 159 29.75 -16.09 -7.28
C PRO A 159 30.24 -16.21 -5.85
N GLY A 160 30.44 -17.43 -5.37
CA GLY A 160 31.05 -17.68 -4.05
C GLY A 160 32.57 -17.40 -4.01
N GLU A 161 33.20 -17.28 -5.18
CA GLU A 161 34.65 -17.08 -5.33
C GLU A 161 34.95 -16.16 -6.53
N TYR A 162 36.01 -15.39 -6.42
CA TYR A 162 36.51 -14.52 -7.50
C TYR A 162 38.01 -14.75 -7.73
N PRO A 163 38.48 -14.85 -9.00
CA PRO A 163 39.89 -15.00 -9.29
C PRO A 163 40.75 -13.88 -8.68
N GLY A 164 41.77 -14.25 -7.88
CA GLY A 164 42.65 -13.29 -7.20
C GLY A 164 42.06 -12.66 -5.96
N TYR A 165 40.93 -13.15 -5.44
CA TYR A 165 40.34 -12.73 -4.18
C TYR A 165 40.14 -13.91 -3.25
N GLN A 166 40.15 -13.65 -1.97
CA GLN A 166 39.80 -14.58 -0.89
C GLN A 166 38.61 -14.02 -0.13
N LEU A 167 37.62 -14.85 0.20
CA LEU A 167 36.56 -14.50 1.13
C LEU A 167 37.17 -14.36 2.54
N VAL A 168 37.14 -13.16 3.10
CA VAL A 168 37.73 -12.85 4.40
C VAL A 168 36.66 -12.76 5.50
N TRP A 169 35.42 -12.49 5.15
CA TRP A 169 34.31 -12.47 6.07
C TRP A 169 32.99 -12.60 5.28
N SER A 170 32.03 -13.27 5.91
CA SER A 170 30.62 -13.21 5.50
C SER A 170 29.68 -13.31 6.69
N ASP A 171 28.47 -12.79 6.51
CA ASP A 171 27.29 -13.14 7.30
C ASP A 171 26.21 -13.60 6.34
N GLU A 172 25.88 -14.87 6.39
CA GLU A 172 24.89 -15.53 5.53
C GLU A 172 23.50 -15.55 6.19
N PHE A 173 23.38 -14.98 7.39
CA PHE A 173 22.15 -14.91 8.20
C PHE A 173 21.42 -16.26 8.40
N ARG A 174 22.16 -17.38 8.33
CA ARG A 174 21.64 -18.76 8.45
C ARG A 174 21.74 -19.34 9.87
N GLN A 175 21.46 -18.51 10.84
CA GLN A 175 21.46 -18.83 12.26
C GLN A 175 20.10 -18.44 12.86
N PRO A 176 19.67 -19.04 13.97
CA PRO A 176 18.37 -18.71 14.55
C PRO A 176 18.26 -17.28 15.09
N THR A 177 19.38 -16.59 15.31
CA THR A 177 19.42 -15.22 15.84
C THR A 177 20.56 -14.43 15.20
N ILE A 178 20.44 -13.10 15.19
CA ILE A 178 21.49 -12.20 14.72
C ILE A 178 22.75 -12.35 15.58
N ASP A 179 23.90 -12.57 14.93
CA ASP A 179 25.17 -12.73 15.61
C ASP A 179 25.68 -11.40 16.18
N LYS A 180 25.50 -11.21 17.48
CA LYS A 180 25.96 -10.02 18.20
C LYS A 180 27.50 -9.89 18.29
N SER A 181 28.26 -10.88 17.87
CA SER A 181 29.72 -10.73 17.72
C SER A 181 30.08 -9.92 16.45
N ASN A 182 29.19 -9.88 15.45
CA ASN A 182 29.32 -9.10 14.23
C ASN A 182 28.59 -7.75 14.31
N TRP A 183 27.43 -7.71 15.00
CA TRP A 183 26.49 -6.60 14.92
C TRP A 183 26.21 -5.94 16.27
N THR A 184 26.02 -4.62 16.24
CA THR A 184 25.51 -3.79 17.34
C THR A 184 24.30 -3.03 16.81
N PHE A 185 23.27 -2.84 17.64
CA PHE A 185 22.09 -2.05 17.28
C PHE A 185 22.25 -0.61 17.77
N GLU A 186 21.91 0.34 16.91
CA GLU A 186 21.75 1.74 17.29
C GLU A 186 20.27 1.97 17.62
N ILE A 187 19.99 2.50 18.81
CA ILE A 187 18.64 2.63 19.36
C ILE A 187 18.24 4.09 19.42
N GLY A 188 16.97 4.36 19.09
CA GLY A 188 16.40 5.71 19.15
C GLY A 188 16.25 6.39 17.79
N ASN A 189 16.01 7.72 17.84
CA ASN A 189 15.86 8.53 16.62
C ASN A 189 17.12 9.33 16.28
N GLY A 190 18.21 9.16 17.03
CA GLY A 190 19.45 9.90 16.84
C GLY A 190 19.29 11.42 17.07
N SER A 191 20.21 12.20 16.52
CA SER A 191 20.12 13.66 16.54
C SER A 191 19.41 14.14 15.26
N ASN A 192 18.31 14.88 15.41
CA ASN A 192 17.50 15.40 14.30
C ASN A 192 17.12 14.32 13.27
N GLY A 193 16.58 13.17 13.75
CA GLY A 193 16.24 12.06 12.85
C GLY A 193 17.48 11.61 12.05
N TRP A 194 18.56 11.25 12.74
CA TRP A 194 19.84 10.83 12.16
C TRP A 194 20.46 11.84 11.17
N GLY A 195 20.10 13.14 11.31
CA GLY A 195 20.53 14.22 10.41
C GLY A 195 19.62 14.44 9.19
N ASN A 196 18.62 13.58 8.97
CA ASN A 196 17.77 13.57 7.78
C ASN A 196 16.29 13.85 8.08
N ASN A 197 15.94 14.23 9.35
CA ASN A 197 14.55 14.32 9.81
C ASN A 197 13.76 13.02 9.63
N GLU A 198 14.42 11.88 9.80
CA GLU A 198 13.79 10.56 9.77
C GLU A 198 12.77 10.43 10.92
N LEU A 199 11.68 9.70 10.69
CA LEU A 199 10.53 9.66 11.58
C LEU A 199 10.50 8.47 12.53
N GLN A 200 11.28 7.41 12.26
CA GLN A 200 11.26 6.19 13.07
C GLN A 200 12.10 6.29 14.36
N TYR A 201 11.71 5.49 15.32
CA TYR A 201 12.54 5.10 16.45
C TYR A 201 13.17 3.73 16.15
N TYR A 202 14.49 3.65 16.06
CA TYR A 202 15.17 2.37 15.84
C TYR A 202 15.18 1.50 17.09
N LYS A 203 14.89 0.21 16.92
CA LYS A 203 14.86 -0.83 17.96
C LYS A 203 15.54 -2.09 17.48
N GLU A 204 16.11 -2.86 18.41
CA GLU A 204 16.66 -4.17 18.12
C GLU A 204 15.57 -5.15 17.64
N GLU A 205 14.39 -5.12 18.27
CA GLU A 205 13.29 -6.06 18.01
C GLU A 205 12.67 -5.94 16.61
N ASN A 206 13.00 -4.88 15.89
CA ASN A 206 12.60 -4.72 14.49
C ASN A 206 13.53 -5.42 13.51
N ALA A 207 14.61 -6.06 13.98
CA ALA A 207 15.45 -6.92 13.16
C ALA A 207 15.42 -8.36 13.71
N SER A 208 15.29 -9.33 12.82
CA SER A 208 15.26 -10.76 13.17
C SER A 208 15.83 -11.61 12.04
N ILE A 209 16.16 -12.87 12.34
CA ILE A 209 16.41 -13.86 11.29
C ILE A 209 15.07 -14.52 10.94
N TYR A 210 14.71 -14.44 9.67
CA TYR A 210 13.51 -15.08 9.13
C TYR A 210 13.86 -16.37 8.43
N ALA A 211 13.15 -17.46 8.78
CA ALA A 211 13.29 -18.80 8.21
C ALA A 211 14.71 -19.40 8.32
N GLU A 212 15.57 -18.89 9.22
CA GLU A 212 16.99 -19.22 9.31
C GLU A 212 17.76 -19.01 7.99
N GLU A 213 17.30 -18.07 7.17
CA GLU A 213 17.86 -17.79 5.83
C GLU A 213 18.14 -16.31 5.58
N TYR A 214 17.38 -15.40 6.21
CA TYR A 214 17.43 -13.98 5.88
C TYR A 214 17.48 -13.11 7.13
N LEU A 215 18.30 -12.07 7.11
CA LEU A 215 18.06 -10.91 7.96
C LEU A 215 16.80 -10.20 7.46
N MET A 216 15.83 -9.98 8.32
CA MET A 216 14.62 -9.21 8.05
C MET A 216 14.59 -7.99 8.97
N ILE A 217 14.63 -6.80 8.40
CA ILE A 217 14.34 -5.54 9.09
C ILE A 217 12.91 -5.15 8.80
N THR A 218 12.10 -4.96 9.85
CA THR A 218 10.68 -4.64 9.74
C THR A 218 10.45 -3.19 10.16
N ALA A 219 10.05 -2.35 9.20
CA ALA A 219 9.53 -1.02 9.47
C ALA A 219 8.04 -1.12 9.81
N LYS A 220 7.62 -0.54 10.93
CA LYS A 220 6.24 -0.62 11.44
C LYS A 220 5.67 0.75 11.73
N GLU A 221 4.36 0.87 11.58
CA GLU A 221 3.58 1.96 12.14
C GLU A 221 3.15 1.55 13.55
N GLU A 222 3.89 2.01 14.54
CA GLU A 222 3.64 1.78 15.97
C GLU A 222 4.25 2.89 16.80
N SER A 223 3.55 3.34 17.86
CA SER A 223 4.02 4.47 18.70
C SER A 223 5.01 4.00 19.76
N VAL A 224 6.24 4.47 19.68
CA VAL A 224 7.30 4.19 20.66
C VAL A 224 8.12 5.45 20.93
N GLY A 225 8.26 5.84 22.20
CA GLY A 225 9.12 6.93 22.60
C GLY A 225 8.72 8.32 22.05
N GLY A 226 7.47 8.49 21.64
CA GLY A 226 6.95 9.73 21.03
C GLY A 226 7.13 9.78 19.51
N PHE A 227 7.49 8.68 18.88
CA PHE A 227 7.58 8.49 17.44
C PHE A 227 6.49 7.53 16.97
N ASP A 228 5.97 7.73 15.77
CA ASP A 228 4.84 6.95 15.23
C ASP A 228 5.29 5.76 14.37
N TYR A 229 6.59 5.64 14.13
CA TYR A 229 7.19 4.53 13.37
C TYR A 229 8.35 3.92 14.13
N THR A 230 8.55 2.61 13.93
CA THR A 230 9.73 1.90 14.40
C THR A 230 10.40 1.15 13.25
N SER A 231 11.70 0.93 13.38
CA SER A 231 12.51 0.14 12.44
C SER A 231 13.77 -0.35 13.14
N SER A 232 14.78 -0.82 12.37
CA SER A 232 16.07 -1.20 12.94
C SER A 232 17.24 -0.65 12.14
N ARG A 233 18.33 -0.36 12.87
CA ARG A 233 19.63 0.02 12.35
C ARG A 233 20.72 -0.74 13.09
N MET A 234 21.53 -1.46 12.33
CA MET A 234 22.59 -2.31 12.87
C MET A 234 23.92 -2.00 12.20
N ILE A 235 24.99 -2.05 12.99
CA ILE A 235 26.33 -1.65 12.58
C ILE A 235 27.37 -2.68 12.98
N THR A 236 28.46 -2.77 12.20
CA THR A 236 29.60 -3.64 12.52
C THR A 236 30.73 -2.91 13.23
N LYS A 237 30.59 -1.64 13.61
CA LYS A 237 31.61 -0.80 14.23
C LYS A 237 32.25 -1.46 15.45
N GLY A 238 33.58 -1.48 15.46
CA GLY A 238 34.38 -2.08 16.54
C GLY A 238 34.35 -3.60 16.58
N LYS A 239 33.68 -4.26 15.64
CA LYS A 239 33.56 -5.72 15.54
C LYS A 239 34.05 -6.25 14.21
N ARG A 240 33.61 -5.69 13.10
CA ARG A 240 34.05 -5.99 11.73
C ARG A 240 34.31 -4.69 10.98
N GLU A 241 35.54 -4.43 10.67
CA GLU A 241 35.99 -3.27 9.93
C GLU A 241 36.91 -3.77 8.80
N PHE A 242 36.76 -3.18 7.62
CA PHE A 242 37.46 -3.63 6.42
C PHE A 242 38.07 -2.47 5.66
N LYS A 243 39.13 -2.77 4.96
CA LYS A 243 39.81 -1.82 4.08
C LYS A 243 40.07 -2.49 2.74
N PHE A 244 39.45 -1.92 1.71
CA PHE A 244 39.50 -2.45 0.34
C PHE A 244 38.89 -3.83 0.17
N GLY A 245 38.64 -4.19 -1.06
CA GLY A 245 38.10 -5.48 -1.46
C GLY A 245 36.87 -5.36 -2.35
N ARG A 246 36.25 -6.48 -2.59
CA ARG A 246 34.91 -6.57 -3.15
C ARG A 246 33.94 -6.85 -2.02
N VAL A 247 32.85 -6.10 -1.98
CA VAL A 247 31.74 -6.34 -1.06
C VAL A 247 30.52 -6.70 -1.89
N ASP A 248 29.90 -7.82 -1.61
CA ASP A 248 28.64 -8.25 -2.22
C ASP A 248 27.56 -8.34 -1.15
N ILE A 249 26.42 -7.68 -1.36
CA ILE A 249 25.26 -7.73 -0.46
C ILE A 249 24.04 -8.10 -1.31
N ARG A 250 23.41 -9.24 -1.00
CA ARG A 250 22.20 -9.69 -1.67
C ARG A 250 20.99 -9.33 -0.84
N ALA A 251 20.08 -8.56 -1.45
CA ALA A 251 18.93 -8.04 -0.74
C ALA A 251 17.70 -7.89 -1.64
N ALA A 252 16.51 -7.86 -1.02
CA ALA A 252 15.23 -7.53 -1.64
C ALA A 252 14.58 -6.38 -0.89
N MET A 253 14.05 -5.39 -1.64
CA MET A 253 13.65 -4.09 -1.11
C MET A 253 12.18 -4.07 -0.67
N PRO A 254 11.83 -3.30 0.37
CA PRO A 254 10.44 -2.94 0.69
C PRO A 254 9.89 -1.91 -0.31
N ILE A 255 8.58 -1.68 -0.30
CA ILE A 255 7.92 -0.67 -1.14
C ILE A 255 7.17 0.37 -0.27
N GLY A 256 6.75 1.45 -0.91
CA GLY A 256 5.89 2.47 -0.31
C GLY A 256 6.58 3.83 -0.15
N GLN A 257 5.75 4.87 -0.21
CA GLN A 257 6.21 6.25 0.01
C GLN A 257 6.84 6.39 1.41
N GLY A 258 7.99 7.05 1.50
CA GLY A 258 8.66 7.30 2.77
C GLY A 258 9.47 6.13 3.32
N ILE A 259 9.62 5.01 2.60
CA ILE A 259 10.46 3.87 2.97
C ILE A 259 11.84 4.03 2.32
N TRP A 260 12.90 3.92 3.16
CA TRP A 260 14.28 4.21 2.74
C TRP A 260 15.26 3.19 3.36
N PRO A 261 15.39 2.00 2.78
CA PRO A 261 16.45 1.06 3.15
C PRO A 261 17.80 1.48 2.60
N ALA A 262 18.87 1.19 3.36
CA ALA A 262 20.23 1.46 2.96
C ALA A 262 21.20 0.36 3.39
N LEU A 263 22.18 0.10 2.52
CA LEU A 263 23.36 -0.73 2.71
C LEU A 263 24.58 0.17 2.50
N TRP A 264 25.30 0.51 3.53
CA TRP A 264 26.30 1.55 3.50
C TRP A 264 27.41 1.38 4.51
N SER A 265 28.38 2.27 4.51
CA SER A 265 29.51 2.25 5.45
C SER A 265 29.98 3.64 5.84
N LEU A 266 30.62 3.71 7.01
CA LEU A 266 31.30 4.91 7.51
C LEU A 266 32.73 4.58 7.91
N GLY A 267 33.61 5.58 7.81
CA GLY A 267 34.98 5.46 8.28
C GLY A 267 35.07 5.04 9.74
N ALA A 268 35.88 4.03 10.03
CA ALA A 268 36.06 3.49 11.40
C ALA A 268 36.63 4.53 12.38
N ASP A 269 37.30 5.55 11.85
CA ASP A 269 37.87 6.67 12.60
C ASP A 269 36.87 7.80 12.92
N ILE A 270 35.57 7.62 12.67
CA ILE A 270 34.50 8.64 12.84
C ILE A 270 34.51 9.35 14.20
N GLN A 271 35.03 8.73 15.25
CA GLN A 271 35.09 9.36 16.58
C GLN A 271 36.14 10.44 16.65
N THR A 272 37.25 10.29 15.93
CA THR A 272 38.38 11.25 15.88
C THR A 272 38.35 12.10 14.62
N ASN A 273 37.68 11.61 13.60
CA ASN A 273 37.52 12.27 12.32
C ASN A 273 36.00 12.30 11.96
N PRO A 274 35.24 13.25 12.51
CA PRO A 274 33.76 13.24 12.37
C PRO A 274 33.30 13.35 10.93
N TRP A 275 32.09 12.85 10.68
CA TRP A 275 31.42 13.00 9.40
C TRP A 275 31.34 14.48 8.97
N PRO A 276 31.54 14.80 7.65
CA PRO A 276 31.79 13.89 6.53
C PRO A 276 33.27 13.54 6.30
N ASN A 277 34.19 13.95 7.15
CA ASN A 277 35.63 13.76 6.96
C ASN A 277 36.04 12.28 7.00
N CYS A 278 35.37 11.45 7.83
CA CYS A 278 35.66 10.01 7.89
C CYS A 278 35.32 9.28 6.58
N GLY A 279 34.50 9.90 5.74
CA GLY A 279 33.99 9.29 4.51
C GLY A 279 32.80 8.36 4.74
N GLU A 280 31.84 8.41 3.81
CA GLU A 280 30.67 7.55 3.75
C GLU A 280 30.57 6.93 2.36
N ILE A 281 30.31 5.63 2.29
CA ILE A 281 30.13 4.90 1.05
C ILE A 281 28.76 4.23 1.08
N ASP A 282 27.83 4.75 0.30
CA ASP A 282 26.52 4.17 0.14
C ASP A 282 26.57 3.14 -1.00
N ILE A 283 26.63 1.86 -0.61
CA ILE A 283 26.68 0.74 -1.54
C ILE A 283 25.34 0.65 -2.26
N MET A 284 24.25 0.83 -1.56
CA MET A 284 22.89 0.90 -2.08
C MET A 284 22.00 1.75 -1.17
N GLU A 285 21.30 2.69 -1.78
CA GLU A 285 20.17 3.38 -1.21
C GLU A 285 18.95 3.24 -2.14
N TYR A 286 17.77 3.13 -1.55
CA TYR A 286 16.54 2.90 -2.29
C TYR A 286 15.38 3.68 -1.69
N LEU A 287 14.51 4.20 -2.55
CA LEU A 287 13.26 4.86 -2.16
C LEU A 287 12.09 3.96 -2.52
N GLY A 288 11.30 3.57 -1.53
CA GLY A 288 10.22 2.60 -1.72
C GLY A 288 9.15 3.01 -2.73
N HIS A 289 9.05 4.30 -3.07
CA HIS A 289 8.17 4.81 -4.12
C HIS A 289 8.81 4.87 -5.51
N GLU A 290 10.13 4.61 -5.61
CA GLU A 290 10.86 4.47 -6.87
C GLU A 290 11.32 3.02 -7.07
N SER A 291 10.39 2.07 -7.07
CA SER A 291 10.62 0.62 -6.93
C SER A 291 11.60 0.00 -7.93
N SER A 292 11.89 0.66 -9.02
CA SER A 292 12.83 0.20 -10.05
C SER A 292 14.18 0.91 -10.04
N ARG A 293 14.48 1.77 -9.06
CA ARG A 293 15.70 2.58 -9.03
C ARG A 293 16.46 2.41 -7.72
N VAL A 294 17.80 2.26 -7.82
CA VAL A 294 18.72 2.31 -6.69
C VAL A 294 19.83 3.32 -6.95
N HIS A 295 20.42 3.81 -5.88
CA HIS A 295 21.45 4.83 -5.87
C HIS A 295 22.71 4.30 -5.19
N GLY A 296 23.88 4.77 -5.66
CA GLY A 296 25.17 4.60 -5.00
C GLY A 296 25.83 5.94 -4.89
N THR A 297 26.36 6.26 -3.72
CA THR A 297 26.86 7.60 -3.40
C THR A 297 28.15 7.51 -2.58
N VAL A 298 28.92 8.55 -2.56
CA VAL A 298 29.93 8.82 -1.53
C VAL A 298 29.78 10.22 -0.97
N HIS A 299 30.04 10.34 0.34
CA HIS A 299 30.06 11.63 1.02
C HIS A 299 31.43 11.86 1.68
N TRP A 300 31.95 13.09 1.51
CA TRP A 300 33.26 13.48 2.02
C TRP A 300 33.36 14.97 2.29
N GLY A 301 34.52 15.43 2.72
CA GLY A 301 34.89 16.82 2.77
C GLY A 301 35.34 17.31 4.12
N LEU A 302 36.42 18.12 4.10
CA LEU A 302 37.09 18.65 5.28
C LEU A 302 36.41 19.94 5.71
N ASN A 303 35.54 20.34 6.17
CA ASN A 303 34.85 21.61 6.53
C ASN A 303 33.62 21.93 5.65
N THR A 304 33.44 21.23 4.54
CA THR A 304 32.30 21.42 3.68
C THR A 304 31.88 20.06 3.16
N HIS A 305 30.63 19.65 3.44
CA HIS A 305 30.07 18.43 2.94
C HIS A 305 30.03 18.43 1.39
N LYS A 306 30.60 17.41 0.81
CA LYS A 306 30.58 17.09 -0.61
C LYS A 306 30.01 15.71 -0.80
N TYR A 307 29.36 15.49 -1.92
CA TYR A 307 28.87 14.17 -2.31
C TYR A 307 28.90 13.99 -3.83
N LYS A 308 28.99 12.76 -4.26
CA LYS A 308 28.85 12.37 -5.66
C LYS A 308 28.26 10.97 -5.75
N GLY A 309 27.25 10.82 -6.58
CA GLY A 309 26.57 9.56 -6.76
C GLY A 309 26.02 9.37 -8.17
N SER A 310 25.49 8.19 -8.40
CA SER A 310 24.76 7.80 -9.60
C SER A 310 23.64 6.84 -9.24
N SER A 311 22.76 6.56 -10.18
CA SER A 311 21.68 5.60 -10.02
C SER A 311 21.58 4.66 -11.20
N THR A 312 20.96 3.50 -10.99
CA THR A 312 20.64 2.54 -12.05
C THR A 312 19.23 1.98 -11.85
N LEU A 313 18.67 1.42 -12.92
CA LEU A 313 17.37 0.77 -12.93
C LEU A 313 17.53 -0.75 -12.85
N SER A 314 16.51 -1.44 -12.37
CA SER A 314 16.45 -2.91 -12.27
C SER A 314 16.51 -3.63 -13.63
N GLY A 315 16.41 -2.89 -14.74
CA GLY A 315 16.43 -3.48 -16.09
C GLY A 315 15.17 -4.30 -16.40
N ASN A 316 15.34 -5.41 -17.13
CA ASN A 316 14.22 -6.25 -17.59
C ASN A 316 13.76 -7.29 -16.55
N GLU A 317 14.41 -7.38 -15.40
CA GLU A 317 14.14 -8.41 -14.38
C GLU A 317 13.06 -7.99 -13.37
N GLY A 318 12.48 -6.84 -13.57
CA GLY A 318 11.42 -6.30 -12.68
C GLY A 318 11.94 -5.32 -11.65
N ASP A 319 11.08 -5.00 -10.69
CA ASP A 319 11.39 -4.03 -9.64
C ASP A 319 12.21 -4.68 -8.51
N PHE A 320 13.04 -3.91 -7.83
CA PHE A 320 13.93 -4.39 -6.75
C PHE A 320 13.20 -5.04 -5.56
N HIS A 321 11.90 -4.96 -5.47
CA HIS A 321 11.10 -5.64 -4.45
C HIS A 321 10.60 -7.03 -4.86
N LYS A 322 10.63 -7.39 -6.17
CA LYS A 322 10.09 -8.66 -6.68
C LYS A 322 11.08 -9.78 -6.68
N ALA A 323 12.37 -9.46 -6.61
CA ALA A 323 13.48 -10.42 -6.65
C ALA A 323 14.63 -9.95 -5.77
N PHE A 324 15.49 -10.88 -5.39
CA PHE A 324 16.77 -10.55 -4.79
C PHE A 324 17.76 -10.04 -5.84
N HIS A 325 18.48 -8.99 -5.50
CA HIS A 325 19.57 -8.41 -6.28
C HIS A 325 20.86 -8.35 -5.47
N VAL A 326 22.00 -8.36 -6.15
CA VAL A 326 23.31 -8.22 -5.52
C VAL A 326 23.84 -6.82 -5.77
N PHE A 327 23.99 -6.07 -4.69
CA PHE A 327 24.57 -4.73 -4.66
C PHE A 327 26.03 -4.87 -4.26
N SER A 328 26.94 -4.42 -5.14
CA SER A 328 28.37 -4.64 -4.92
C SER A 328 29.19 -3.38 -5.10
N ILE A 329 30.28 -3.30 -4.36
CA ILE A 329 31.37 -2.39 -4.67
C ILE A 329 32.67 -3.18 -4.91
N ILE A 330 33.49 -2.71 -5.86
CA ILE A 330 34.93 -3.02 -5.92
C ILE A 330 35.65 -1.80 -5.41
N TRP A 331 36.21 -1.94 -4.23
CA TRP A 331 36.85 -0.86 -3.50
C TRP A 331 38.36 -1.10 -3.43
N GLU A 332 39.08 -0.24 -4.09
CA GLU A 332 40.54 -0.30 -4.18
C GLU A 332 41.14 1.02 -3.65
N LYS A 333 42.47 1.05 -3.53
CA LYS A 333 43.14 2.29 -3.21
C LYS A 333 42.81 3.35 -4.27
N ASP A 334 42.36 4.50 -3.81
CA ASP A 334 42.05 5.68 -4.62
C ASP A 334 40.90 5.49 -5.63
N LYS A 335 40.10 4.40 -5.52
CA LYS A 335 39.00 4.12 -6.46
C LYS A 335 37.92 3.22 -5.88
N ILE A 336 36.66 3.52 -6.18
CA ILE A 336 35.51 2.67 -5.89
C ILE A 336 34.65 2.56 -7.13
N GLU A 337 34.12 1.37 -7.38
CA GLU A 337 33.18 1.06 -8.46
C GLU A 337 31.92 0.37 -7.91
N TRP A 338 30.73 0.75 -8.40
CA TRP A 338 29.42 0.21 -7.97
C TRP A 338 28.82 -0.67 -9.04
N TYR A 339 28.18 -1.76 -8.60
CA TYR A 339 27.56 -2.76 -9.46
C TYR A 339 26.19 -3.16 -8.89
N VAL A 340 25.25 -3.48 -9.79
CA VAL A 340 24.02 -4.23 -9.50
C VAL A 340 24.04 -5.46 -10.41
N ASP A 341 23.92 -6.65 -9.84
CA ASP A 341 23.95 -7.93 -10.56
C ASP A 341 25.14 -8.03 -11.54
N ASP A 342 26.35 -7.68 -11.07
CA ASP A 342 27.60 -7.58 -11.82
C ASP A 342 27.63 -6.56 -12.98
N LYS A 343 26.60 -5.71 -13.10
CA LYS A 343 26.58 -4.61 -14.08
C LYS A 343 27.06 -3.33 -13.41
N LYS A 344 28.26 -2.87 -13.83
CA LYS A 344 28.79 -1.59 -13.33
C LYS A 344 27.94 -0.41 -13.80
N TYR A 345 27.60 0.50 -12.89
CA TYR A 345 26.84 1.71 -13.21
C TYR A 345 27.50 3.01 -12.74
N PHE A 346 28.43 2.93 -11.77
CA PHE A 346 29.09 4.11 -11.23
C PHE A 346 30.55 3.81 -10.87
N SER A 347 31.36 4.83 -10.83
CA SER A 347 32.71 4.80 -10.25
C SER A 347 33.16 6.19 -9.83
N ILE A 348 34.06 6.24 -8.83
CA ILE A 348 34.71 7.47 -8.37
C ILE A 348 36.17 7.19 -8.04
N SER A 349 37.01 8.19 -8.23
CA SER A 349 38.45 8.11 -7.92
C SER A 349 38.93 9.32 -7.09
N ALA A 350 40.11 9.20 -6.49
CA ALA A 350 40.71 10.26 -5.70
C ALA A 350 40.93 11.57 -6.49
N SER A 351 41.10 11.50 -7.81
CA SER A 351 41.23 12.70 -8.64
C SER A 351 39.95 13.54 -8.75
N GLU A 352 38.79 12.96 -8.34
CA GLU A 352 37.49 13.62 -8.43
C GLU A 352 37.06 14.28 -7.12
N MET A 353 37.92 14.31 -6.08
CA MET A 353 37.63 14.87 -4.77
C MET A 353 37.65 16.41 -4.70
N GLU A 354 37.75 17.09 -5.82
CA GLU A 354 37.75 18.58 -5.88
C GLU A 354 38.82 19.24 -4.96
N GLY A 355 39.98 18.59 -4.85
CA GLY A 355 41.10 19.08 -4.00
C GLY A 355 40.95 18.76 -2.51
N GLN A 356 39.90 18.03 -2.11
CA GLN A 356 39.73 17.54 -0.75
C GLN A 356 40.48 16.21 -0.54
N PRO A 357 40.78 15.82 0.70
CA PRO A 357 41.29 14.48 1.01
C PRO A 357 40.35 13.40 0.53
N TYR A 358 40.88 12.24 0.12
CA TYR A 358 40.15 11.04 -0.21
C TYR A 358 40.03 10.13 1.02
N PRO A 359 38.91 10.11 1.76
CA PRO A 359 38.83 9.42 3.04
C PRO A 359 38.65 7.91 2.90
N PHE A 360 38.28 7.42 1.73
CA PHE A 360 37.91 6.01 1.49
C PHE A 360 39.13 5.08 1.41
N ASN A 361 40.34 5.54 1.71
CA ASN A 361 41.51 4.69 1.89
C ASN A 361 41.68 4.22 3.35
N ASN A 362 40.72 4.53 4.24
CA ASN A 362 40.71 4.11 5.63
C ASN A 362 39.75 2.93 5.83
N ASP A 363 39.87 2.26 7.00
CA ASP A 363 38.95 1.19 7.36
C ASP A 363 37.52 1.73 7.47
N GLN A 364 36.55 0.90 7.03
CA GLN A 364 35.11 1.19 7.05
C GLN A 364 34.38 0.11 7.85
N PHE A 365 33.32 0.49 8.55
CA PHE A 365 32.35 -0.42 9.12
C PHE A 365 31.03 -0.33 8.39
N PHE A 366 30.30 -1.44 8.30
CA PHE A 366 29.02 -1.50 7.58
C PHE A 366 27.85 -1.09 8.46
N ILE A 367 26.81 -0.57 7.80
CA ILE A 367 25.53 -0.19 8.38
C ILE A 367 24.42 -0.75 7.49
N ILE A 368 23.43 -1.37 8.11
CA ILE A 368 22.20 -1.84 7.45
C ILE A 368 21.04 -1.26 8.22
N ASN A 369 20.15 -0.54 7.54
CA ASN A 369 18.95 0.04 8.14
C ASN A 369 17.80 0.16 7.14
N CYS A 370 16.60 0.37 7.67
CA CYS A 370 15.45 0.77 6.88
C CYS A 370 14.85 2.02 7.56
N ALA A 371 15.12 3.20 7.03
CA ALA A 371 14.54 4.44 7.53
C ALA A 371 13.08 4.59 7.11
N VAL A 372 12.31 5.35 7.89
CA VAL A 372 10.94 5.75 7.61
C VAL A 372 10.86 7.26 7.63
N GLY A 373 10.40 7.84 6.54
CA GLY A 373 10.37 9.29 6.37
C GLY A 373 11.76 9.89 6.19
N GLY A 374 11.81 11.21 6.18
CA GLY A 374 13.04 11.97 6.02
C GLY A 374 12.99 12.98 4.88
N ASN A 375 14.06 13.76 4.76
CA ASN A 375 14.13 14.83 3.76
C ASN A 375 14.07 14.32 2.32
N TRP A 376 14.60 13.15 2.05
CA TRP A 376 14.70 12.60 0.69
C TRP A 376 13.48 11.75 0.33
N PRO A 377 13.09 10.71 1.09
CA PRO A 377 11.92 9.89 0.75
C PRO A 377 10.59 10.61 0.96
N GLY A 378 10.55 11.70 1.74
CA GLY A 378 9.32 12.29 2.26
C GLY A 378 8.67 11.43 3.34
N SER A 379 7.50 11.82 3.81
CA SER A 379 6.74 11.04 4.81
C SER A 379 5.96 9.91 4.16
N PRO A 380 5.69 8.80 4.89
CA PRO A 380 4.70 7.82 4.49
C PRO A 380 3.33 8.46 4.22
N ASN A 381 2.53 7.85 3.36
CA ASN A 381 1.16 8.24 3.06
C ASN A 381 0.28 6.99 2.91
N ASN A 382 -0.97 7.15 2.52
CA ASN A 382 -1.94 6.05 2.39
C ASN A 382 -1.53 4.94 1.40
N SER A 383 -0.53 5.19 0.53
CA SER A 383 0.03 4.14 -0.33
C SER A 383 1.08 3.26 0.37
N THR A 384 1.47 3.58 1.61
CA THR A 384 2.46 2.83 2.37
C THR A 384 1.76 1.90 3.35
N ILE A 385 1.65 0.64 2.97
CA ILE A 385 1.03 -0.38 3.81
C ILE A 385 2.08 -0.94 4.76
N PHE A 386 1.93 -0.72 6.06
CA PHE A 386 2.80 -1.31 7.08
C PHE A 386 2.28 -2.68 7.54
N PRO A 387 3.19 -3.58 7.97
CA PRO A 387 4.65 -3.44 8.08
C PRO A 387 5.36 -3.62 6.74
N GLN A 388 6.42 -2.84 6.50
CA GLN A 388 7.32 -3.02 5.37
C GLN A 388 8.55 -3.83 5.80
N ARG A 389 9.06 -4.70 4.92
CA ARG A 389 10.11 -5.65 5.25
C ARG A 389 11.26 -5.56 4.26
N PHE A 390 12.45 -5.34 4.79
CA PHE A 390 13.71 -5.32 4.07
C PHE A 390 14.45 -6.62 4.34
N PHE A 391 14.72 -7.41 3.29
CA PHE A 391 15.40 -8.70 3.42
C PHE A 391 16.85 -8.61 2.94
N VAL A 392 17.77 -9.16 3.71
CA VAL A 392 19.17 -9.36 3.32
C VAL A 392 19.52 -10.84 3.44
N ASP A 393 19.93 -11.45 2.31
CA ASP A 393 20.31 -12.86 2.25
C ASP A 393 21.74 -13.06 2.77
N TYR A 394 22.68 -12.25 2.28
CA TYR A 394 24.05 -12.27 2.75
C TYR A 394 24.76 -10.94 2.56
N ILE A 395 25.85 -10.80 3.31
CA ILE A 395 26.94 -9.84 3.09
C ILE A 395 28.25 -10.62 3.04
N ARG A 396 29.05 -10.41 1.97
CA ARG A 396 30.33 -11.09 1.73
C ARG A 396 31.41 -10.08 1.43
N VAL A 397 32.56 -10.24 2.05
CA VAL A 397 33.74 -9.39 1.83
C VAL A 397 34.88 -10.25 1.31
N PHE A 398 35.37 -9.91 0.14
CA PHE A 398 36.49 -10.54 -0.54
C PHE A 398 37.66 -9.57 -0.62
N GLN A 399 38.86 -10.01 -0.27
CA GLN A 399 40.08 -9.19 -0.39
C GLN A 399 41.07 -9.84 -1.36
N LYS A 400 41.88 -9.02 -2.02
CA LYS A 400 42.92 -9.51 -2.94
C LYS A 400 43.94 -10.35 -2.20
N THR A 401 44.34 -11.49 -2.84
CA THR A 401 45.38 -12.41 -2.34
C THR A 401 46.77 -11.90 -2.63
#